data_29d0ca3942faf86583768c0640b5f87e
#
_entry.id   29d0ca3942faf86583768c0640b5f87e
#
_cell.length_a   1.000
_cell.length_b   1.000
_cell.length_c   1.000
_cell.angle_alpha   90.00
_cell.angle_beta   90.00
_cell.angle_gamma   90.00
#
_symmetry.space_group_name_H-M   'P 1'
#
loop_
_entity.id
_entity.type
_entity.pdbx_description
1 polymer ?
#
loop_
_entity_poly.entity_id
_entity_poly.type
_entity_poly.pdbx_seq_one_letter_code
_entity_poly.pdbx_strand_id
1 'polypeptide(L)' 'MLEQKEKSIIVHNYLYGLMTFLTNRNIPFTELDGGRIEIFYPSELTLFHIGYHFGRYAEMQHN' A
#
# COMPACT_ATOMS: atom_id res chain seq x y z
N MET A 1 14.99 24.89 4.86
CA MET A 1 14.70 23.61 5.38
C MET A 1 13.64 22.88 4.57
N LEU A 2 13.95 21.72 4.18
CA LEU A 2 13.05 20.96 3.37
C LEU A 2 12.31 19.97 4.20
N GLU A 3 11.01 20.04 4.10
CA GLU A 3 10.21 19.04 4.74
C GLU A 3 9.89 17.98 3.75
N GLN A 4 10.14 16.76 4.13
CA GLN A 4 9.74 15.67 3.30
C GLN A 4 8.32 15.38 3.59
N LYS A 5 7.45 15.73 2.66
CA LYS A 5 6.06 15.39 2.82
C LYS A 5 5.84 14.03 2.26
N GLU A 6 5.25 13.19 3.06
CA GLU A 6 4.85 11.89 2.56
C GLU A 6 3.73 12.07 1.57
N LYS A 7 3.78 11.28 0.52
CA LYS A 7 2.71 11.25 -0.45
C LYS A 7 1.76 10.13 -0.08
N SER A 8 0.57 10.19 -0.64
CA SER A 8 -0.38 9.13 -0.36
C SER A 8 -1.20 8.84 -1.60
N ILE A 9 -1.78 7.66 -1.62
CA ILE A 9 -2.65 7.24 -2.70
C ILE A 9 -3.81 6.47 -2.07
N ILE A 10 -5.00 6.69 -2.62
CA ILE A 10 -6.19 6.03 -2.11
C ILE A 10 -6.57 4.93 -3.09
N VAL A 11 -6.71 3.72 -2.56
CA VAL A 11 -7.08 2.58 -3.39
C VAL A 11 -8.21 1.83 -2.72
N HIS A 12 -8.91 1.03 -3.51
CA HIS A 12 -9.95 0.18 -2.95
C HIS A 12 -9.31 -1.05 -2.34
N ASN A 13 -9.79 -1.38 -1.15
CA ASN A 13 -9.27 -2.55 -0.44
C ASN A 13 -10.08 -3.77 -0.80
N TYR A 14 -10.23 -4.01 -2.09
CA TYR A 14 -11.00 -5.16 -2.53
C TYR A 14 -10.13 -6.37 -2.80
N LEU A 15 -8.83 -6.20 -2.76
CA LEU A 15 -7.93 -7.33 -2.93
C LEU A 15 -7.64 -7.92 -1.58
N TYR A 16 -7.95 -9.18 -1.46
CA TYR A 16 -7.73 -9.88 -0.21
C TYR A 16 -6.28 -9.81 0.18
N GLY A 17 -6.02 -9.49 1.43
CA GLY A 17 -4.67 -9.53 1.93
C GLY A 17 -3.87 -8.26 1.76
N LEU A 18 -4.47 -7.22 1.15
CA LEU A 18 -3.71 -5.99 0.96
C LEU A 18 -3.28 -5.38 2.29
N MET A 19 -4.20 -5.30 3.26
CA MET A 19 -3.85 -4.71 4.55
C MET A 19 -2.83 -5.58 5.29
N THR A 20 -2.96 -6.88 5.17
CA THR A 20 -1.98 -7.78 5.78
C THR A 20 -0.60 -7.57 5.17
N PHE A 21 -0.55 -7.45 3.85
CA PHE A 21 0.71 -7.20 3.16
C PHE A 21 1.35 -5.90 3.64
N LEU A 22 0.54 -4.84 3.72
CA LEU A 22 1.08 -3.54 4.14
C LEU A 22 1.58 -3.59 5.57
N THR A 23 0.83 -4.27 6.45
CA THR A 23 1.24 -4.38 7.84
C THR A 23 2.53 -5.15 7.97
N ASN A 24 2.65 -6.25 7.23
CA ASN A 24 3.86 -7.06 7.32
C ASN A 24 5.09 -6.34 6.84
N ARG A 25 4.91 -5.35 5.96
CA ARG A 25 6.04 -4.59 5.42
C ARG A 25 6.22 -3.27 6.13
N ASN A 26 5.44 -3.02 7.18
CA ASN A 26 5.52 -1.75 7.93
C ASN A 26 5.23 -0.55 7.06
N ILE A 27 4.29 -0.70 6.15
CA ILE A 27 3.89 0.39 5.28
C ILE A 27 2.68 1.05 5.90
N PRO A 28 2.76 2.35 6.24
CA PRO A 28 1.64 3.02 6.91
C PRO A 28 0.45 3.18 5.98
N PHE A 29 -0.73 2.97 6.54
CA PHE A 29 -1.95 3.16 5.79
C PHE A 29 -3.08 3.49 6.77
N THR A 30 -4.15 4.05 6.23
CA THR A 30 -5.33 4.40 7.01
C THR A 30 -6.55 3.85 6.30
N GLU A 31 -7.44 3.22 7.08
CA GLU A 31 -8.69 2.73 6.52
C GLU A 31 -9.66 3.89 6.37
N LEU A 32 -10.32 3.92 5.22
CA LEU A 32 -11.32 4.93 4.93
C LEU A 32 -12.68 4.26 4.76
N ASP A 33 -13.71 5.11 4.65
CA ASP A 33 -15.05 4.59 4.42
C ASP A 33 -15.15 3.97 3.05
N GLY A 34 -16.11 3.07 2.89
CA GLY A 34 -16.42 2.52 1.58
C GLY A 34 -15.42 1.52 1.07
N GLY A 35 -14.68 0.88 1.97
CA GLY A 35 -13.73 -0.13 1.55
C GLY A 35 -12.50 0.43 0.87
N ARG A 36 -12.13 1.67 1.20
CA ARG A 36 -10.94 2.29 0.64
C ARG A 36 -9.88 2.41 1.72
N ILE A 37 -8.63 2.44 1.29
CA ILE A 37 -7.52 2.69 2.20
C ILE A 37 -6.62 3.73 1.56
N GLU A 38 -5.95 4.49 2.41
CA GLU A 38 -4.98 5.47 1.96
C GLU A 38 -3.61 4.98 2.38
N ILE A 39 -2.73 4.79 1.39
CA ILE A 39 -1.39 4.26 1.62
C ILE A 39 -0.41 5.42 1.53
N PHE A 40 0.47 5.51 2.51
CA PHE A 40 1.46 6.58 2.56
C PHE A 40 2.80 6.05 2.12
N TYR A 41 3.50 6.84 1.31
CA TYR A 41 4.79 6.41 0.77
C TYR A 41 5.69 7.64 0.59
N PRO A 42 7.02 7.47 0.75
CA PRO A 42 7.92 8.62 0.68
C PRO A 42 8.26 9.05 -0.74
N SER A 43 8.17 8.15 -1.71
CA SER A 43 8.55 8.51 -3.08
C SER A 43 7.85 7.59 -4.05
N GLU A 44 7.79 8.02 -5.31
CA GLU A 44 7.17 7.19 -6.34
C GLU A 44 7.89 5.87 -6.52
N LEU A 45 9.20 5.88 -6.32
CA LEU A 45 9.95 4.63 -6.44
C LEU A 45 9.47 3.63 -5.40
N THR A 46 9.28 4.11 -4.17
CA THR A 46 8.77 3.23 -3.12
C THR A 46 7.39 2.72 -3.48
N LEU A 47 6.52 3.60 -4.00
CA LEU A 47 5.19 3.17 -4.40
C LEU A 47 5.26 2.10 -5.48
N PHE A 48 6.16 2.27 -6.45
CA PHE A 48 6.34 1.28 -7.49
C PHE A 48 6.75 -0.07 -6.88
N HIS A 49 7.67 -0.04 -5.93
CA HIS A 49 8.10 -1.27 -5.28
C HIS A 49 6.97 -1.92 -4.50
N ILE A 50 6.15 -1.11 -3.84
CA ILE A 50 5.01 -1.65 -3.11
C ILE A 50 4.08 -2.38 -4.07
N GLY A 51 3.78 -1.77 -5.20
CA GLY A 51 2.90 -2.40 -6.16
C GLY A 51 3.48 -3.68 -6.73
N TYR A 52 4.77 -3.66 -7.02
CA TYR A 52 5.42 -4.84 -7.56
C TYR A 52 5.38 -5.99 -6.56
N HIS A 53 5.73 -5.71 -5.31
CA HIS A 53 5.79 -6.77 -4.31
C HIS A 53 4.39 -7.25 -3.94
N PHE A 54 3.42 -6.36 -3.91
CA PHE A 54 2.06 -6.80 -3.64
C PHE A 54 1.54 -7.67 -4.77
N GLY A 55 1.90 -7.34 -6.02
CA GLY A 55 1.49 -8.16 -7.13
C GLY A 55 1.99 -9.58 -7.00
N ARG A 56 3.25 -9.74 -6.59
CA ARG A 56 3.79 -11.06 -6.40
C ARG A 56 3.15 -11.77 -5.22
N TYR A 57 2.89 -11.03 -4.16
CA TYR A 57 2.24 -11.60 -2.99
C TYR A 57 0.86 -12.12 -3.37
N ALA A 58 0.11 -11.34 -4.13
CA ALA A 58 -1.24 -11.73 -4.52
C ALA A 58 -1.21 -12.95 -5.42
N GLU A 59 -0.21 -13.03 -6.29
CA GLU A 59 -0.07 -14.21 -7.15
C GLU A 59 0.14 -15.45 -6.32
N MET A 60 0.98 -15.34 -5.31
CA MET A 60 1.26 -16.49 -4.47
C MET A 60 0.02 -16.92 -3.70
N GLN A 61 -0.82 -15.96 -3.34
CA GLN A 61 -2.04 -16.30 -2.61
C GLN A 61 -3.07 -16.95 -3.48
N HIS A 62 -2.92 -16.80 -4.79
CA HIS A 62 -3.89 -17.32 -5.71
C HIS A 62 -3.79 -18.84 -5.89
N ASN A 63 -2.74 -19.43 -5.49
CA ASN A 63 -2.57 -20.86 -5.68
C ASN A 63 -3.17 -21.69 -4.56
#